data_805995d2831e3bad6e68939576ed5841
#
_entry.id   805995d2831e3bad6e68939576ed5841
#
_cell.length_a   1.000
_cell.length_b   1.000
_cell.length_c   1.000
_cell.angle_alpha   90.00
_cell.angle_beta   90.00
_cell.angle_gamma   90.00
#
_symmetry.space_group_name_H-M   'P 1'
#
loop_
_entity.id
_entity.type
_entity.pdbx_description
1 polymer ?
#
loop_
_entity_poly.entity_id
_entity_poly.type
_entity_poly.pdbx_seq_one_letter_code
_entity_poly.pdbx_strand_id
1 'polypeptide(L)'
;NALKFELFVFDALPLAEKWLAVSVRREDEFAPVKNADGADSPATCREMQIARAERWLASAGVSVPAGVPVEISPRFALTAAELAAKIPAGFTVSGSSVFE
;
A
#
# COMPACT_ATOMS: atom_id res chain seq x y z
N ASN A 1 5.63 -28.80 -24.95
CA ASN A 1 4.42 -27.99 -24.71
C ASN A 1 3.81 -28.42 -23.39
N ALA A 2 3.59 -27.51 -22.48
CA ALA A 2 2.90 -27.74 -21.22
C ALA A 2 1.56 -26.99 -21.24
N LEU A 3 0.53 -27.62 -20.66
CA LEU A 3 -0.75 -26.96 -20.38
C LEU A 3 -0.74 -26.51 -18.93
N LYS A 4 -1.08 -25.24 -18.69
CA LYS A 4 -1.23 -24.67 -17.37
C LYS A 4 -2.71 -24.35 -17.15
N PHE A 5 -3.28 -24.95 -16.08
CA PHE A 5 -4.64 -24.66 -15.66
C PHE A 5 -4.61 -23.74 -14.45
N GLU A 6 -5.40 -22.70 -14.47
CA GLU A 6 -5.55 -21.76 -13.36
C GLU A 6 -7.03 -21.56 -13.06
N LEU A 7 -7.35 -21.45 -11.77
CA LEU A 7 -8.65 -20.99 -11.29
C LEU A 7 -8.48 -19.54 -10.82
N PHE A 8 -9.39 -18.70 -11.26
CA PHE A 8 -9.42 -17.30 -10.82
C PHE A 8 -10.45 -17.13 -9.72
N VAL A 9 -10.18 -16.19 -8.80
CA VAL A 9 -11.11 -15.83 -7.74
C VAL A 9 -12.49 -15.40 -8.29
N PHE A 10 -12.52 -14.87 -9.51
CA PHE A 10 -13.75 -14.47 -10.22
C PHE A 10 -14.68 -15.64 -10.53
N ASP A 11 -14.14 -16.85 -10.66
CA ASP A 11 -14.94 -18.07 -10.89
C ASP A 11 -15.82 -18.42 -9.68
N ALA A 12 -15.54 -17.84 -8.51
CA ALA A 12 -16.36 -17.96 -7.32
C ALA A 12 -17.59 -17.03 -7.31
N LEU A 13 -17.61 -15.98 -8.12
CA LEU A 13 -18.73 -15.01 -8.13
C LEU A 13 -20.09 -15.63 -8.44
N PRO A 14 -20.21 -16.55 -9.43
CA PRO A 14 -21.48 -17.20 -9.72
C PRO A 14 -21.98 -18.12 -8.59
N LEU A 15 -21.12 -18.51 -7.65
CA LEU A 15 -21.46 -19.37 -6.53
C LEU A 15 -21.99 -18.57 -5.32
N ALA A 16 -21.79 -17.25 -5.32
CA ALA A 16 -22.24 -16.40 -4.24
C ALA A 16 -23.68 -15.92 -4.46
N GLU A 17 -24.52 -16.01 -3.44
CA GLU A 17 -25.87 -15.45 -3.48
C GLU A 17 -25.86 -13.91 -3.53
N LYS A 18 -24.85 -13.29 -2.92
CA LYS A 18 -24.65 -11.84 -2.89
C LYS A 18 -23.17 -11.53 -3.02
N TRP A 19 -22.83 -10.49 -3.76
CA TRP A 19 -21.48 -9.97 -3.86
C TRP A 19 -21.50 -8.44 -3.88
N LEU A 20 -20.39 -7.84 -3.48
CA LEU A 20 -20.18 -6.40 -3.46
C LEU A 20 -18.89 -6.07 -4.19
N ALA A 21 -18.96 -5.14 -5.15
CA ALA A 21 -17.77 -4.55 -5.75
C ALA A 21 -17.45 -3.23 -5.04
N VAL A 22 -16.22 -3.09 -4.56
CA VAL A 22 -15.73 -1.88 -3.93
C VAL A 22 -14.72 -1.23 -4.85
N SER A 23 -14.95 0.04 -5.21
CA SER A 23 -14.00 0.83 -5.99
C SER A 23 -12.93 1.39 -5.07
N VAL A 24 -11.68 1.18 -5.43
CA VAL A 24 -10.50 1.68 -4.69
C VAL A 24 -9.56 2.42 -5.63
N ARG A 25 -8.71 3.27 -5.08
CA ARG A 25 -7.64 3.88 -5.85
C ARG A 25 -6.54 2.86 -6.10
N ARG A 26 -6.18 2.66 -7.37
CA ARG A 26 -5.17 1.67 -7.76
C ARG A 26 -3.83 1.89 -7.04
N GLU A 27 -3.39 3.13 -6.93
CA GLU A 27 -2.14 3.51 -6.29
C GLU A 27 -2.08 3.24 -4.77
N ASP A 28 -3.23 3.01 -4.14
CA ASP A 28 -3.29 2.71 -2.70
C ASP A 28 -3.40 1.20 -2.41
N GLU A 29 -3.95 0.42 -3.36
CA GLU A 29 -4.34 -0.96 -3.11
C GLU A 29 -3.66 -1.99 -4.04
N PHE A 30 -2.89 -1.54 -5.05
CA PHE A 30 -2.35 -2.48 -6.02
C PHE A 30 -0.90 -2.19 -6.41
N ALA A 31 0.03 -2.98 -5.86
CA ALA A 31 1.46 -2.92 -6.14
C ALA A 31 2.03 -4.33 -6.38
N PRO A 32 1.72 -4.96 -7.53
CA PRO A 32 2.12 -6.33 -7.80
C PRO A 32 3.63 -6.47 -8.03
N VAL A 33 4.14 -7.67 -7.77
CA VAL A 33 5.50 -8.07 -8.12
C VAL A 33 5.40 -9.26 -9.08
N LYS A 34 5.68 -9.02 -10.36
CA LYS A 34 5.61 -10.02 -11.44
C LYS A 34 6.92 -10.14 -12.20
N ASN A 35 7.74 -9.10 -12.19
CA ASN A 35 8.99 -9.00 -12.93
C ASN A 35 10.16 -8.78 -11.97
N ALA A 36 11.36 -9.18 -12.38
CA ALA A 36 12.58 -8.93 -11.61
C ALA A 36 12.94 -7.43 -11.57
N ASP A 37 12.67 -6.72 -12.67
CA ASP A 37 12.94 -5.30 -12.86
C ASP A 37 11.86 -4.62 -13.72
N GLY A 38 11.95 -3.30 -13.88
CA GLY A 38 10.99 -2.50 -14.64
C GLY A 38 9.63 -2.42 -13.96
N ALA A 39 8.56 -2.47 -14.75
CA ALA A 39 7.19 -2.40 -14.25
C ALA A 39 6.83 -3.65 -13.43
N ASP A 40 5.97 -3.49 -12.43
CA ASP A 40 5.49 -4.57 -11.55
C ASP A 40 6.67 -5.36 -10.92
N SER A 41 7.72 -4.67 -10.50
CA SER A 41 8.92 -5.23 -9.87
C SER A 41 8.98 -4.97 -8.37
N PRO A 42 9.90 -5.60 -7.62
CA PRO A 42 10.12 -5.26 -6.21
C PRO A 42 10.43 -3.78 -5.98
N ALA A 43 11.17 -3.14 -6.91
CA ALA A 43 11.49 -1.73 -6.83
C ALA A 43 10.22 -0.86 -6.92
N THR A 44 9.42 -1.04 -7.96
CA THR A 44 8.18 -0.27 -8.14
C THR A 44 7.15 -0.55 -7.03
N CYS A 45 7.07 -1.78 -6.52
CA CYS A 45 6.23 -2.11 -5.38
C CYS A 45 6.64 -1.31 -4.13
N ARG A 46 7.95 -1.25 -3.84
CA ARG A 46 8.48 -0.48 -2.71
C ARG A 46 8.21 1.02 -2.87
N GLU A 47 8.47 1.57 -4.06
CA GLU A 47 8.20 2.99 -4.36
C GLU A 47 6.73 3.35 -4.14
N MET A 48 5.80 2.50 -4.56
CA MET A 48 4.37 2.71 -4.36
C MET A 48 3.98 2.69 -2.88
N GLN A 49 4.57 1.80 -2.08
CA GLN A 49 4.32 1.74 -0.63
C GLN A 49 4.87 2.98 0.08
N ILE A 50 6.09 3.42 -0.25
CA ILE A 50 6.68 4.66 0.28
C ILE A 50 5.80 5.86 -0.09
N ALA A 51 5.41 5.99 -1.35
CA ALA A 51 4.56 7.08 -1.80
C ALA A 51 3.18 7.11 -1.09
N ARG A 52 2.61 5.94 -0.79
CA ARG A 52 1.39 5.85 0.03
C ARG A 52 1.65 6.33 1.45
N ALA A 53 2.74 5.88 2.08
CA ALA A 53 3.11 6.28 3.44
C ALA A 53 3.35 7.80 3.53
N GLU A 54 4.04 8.39 2.55
CA GLU A 54 4.24 9.84 2.45
C GLU A 54 2.91 10.61 2.36
N ARG A 55 1.99 10.14 1.51
CA ARG A 55 0.65 10.78 1.40
C ARG A 55 -0.12 10.72 2.72
N TRP A 56 -0.06 9.59 3.42
CA TRP A 56 -0.75 9.44 4.71
C TRP A 56 -0.13 10.32 5.78
N LEU A 57 1.20 10.39 5.86
CA LEU A 57 1.92 11.30 6.78
C LEU A 57 1.61 12.77 6.46
N ALA A 58 1.61 13.15 5.19
CA ALA A 58 1.25 14.50 4.77
C ALA A 58 -0.19 14.87 5.19
N SER A 59 -1.14 13.93 5.08
CA SER A 59 -2.51 14.15 5.54
C SER A 59 -2.63 14.33 7.07
N ALA A 60 -1.66 13.79 7.82
CA ALA A 60 -1.51 13.98 9.27
C ALA A 60 -0.68 15.23 9.63
N GLY A 61 -0.31 16.07 8.65
CA GLY A 61 0.49 17.27 8.86
C GLY A 61 1.99 17.02 9.06
N VAL A 62 2.46 15.80 8.75
CA VAL A 62 3.87 15.43 8.88
C VAL A 62 4.57 15.56 7.52
N SER A 63 5.65 16.34 7.49
CA SER A 63 6.51 16.45 6.31
C SER A 63 7.61 15.38 6.33
N VAL A 64 7.76 14.68 5.21
CA VAL A 64 8.85 13.72 5.00
C VAL A 64 9.90 14.39 4.11
N PRO A 65 11.19 14.45 4.52
CA PRO A 65 12.24 15.00 3.67
C PRO A 65 12.40 14.17 2.39
N ALA A 66 12.72 14.84 1.29
CA ALA A 66 12.89 14.18 0.00
C ALA A 66 13.94 13.05 0.05
N GLY A 67 13.59 11.89 -0.49
CA GLY A 67 14.47 10.72 -0.54
C GLY A 67 14.60 9.95 0.78
N VAL A 68 13.86 10.31 1.81
CA VAL A 68 13.83 9.58 3.07
C VAL A 68 12.75 8.49 2.99
N PRO A 69 13.11 7.19 3.00
CA PRO A 69 12.12 6.13 2.95
C PRO A 69 11.35 6.04 4.25
N VAL A 70 10.03 5.91 4.13
CA VAL A 70 9.12 5.71 5.26
C VAL A 70 8.24 4.48 5.01
N GLU A 71 8.00 3.72 6.06
CA GLU A 71 7.13 2.55 6.03
C GLU A 71 6.10 2.63 7.14
N ILE A 72 4.88 2.25 6.86
CA ILE A 72 3.80 2.14 7.84
C ILE A 72 3.36 0.68 7.88
N SER A 73 3.62 0.02 8.99
CA SER A 73 3.19 -1.34 9.23
C SER A 73 1.66 -1.40 9.30
N PRO A 74 1.02 -2.42 8.72
CA PRO A 74 -0.42 -2.67 8.92
C PRO A 74 -0.82 -2.87 10.40
N ARG A 75 0.15 -3.22 11.26
CA ARG A 75 -0.07 -3.31 12.72
C ARG A 75 -0.17 -1.94 13.37
N PHE A 76 0.47 -0.94 12.76
CA PHE A 76 0.38 0.44 13.25
C PHE A 76 -0.90 1.13 12.76
N ALA A 77 -1.16 1.12 11.46
CA ALA A 77 -2.33 1.76 10.88
C ALA A 77 -2.75 1.09 9.56
N LEU A 78 -4.05 0.89 9.38
CA LEU A 78 -4.65 0.39 8.14
C LEU A 78 -5.21 1.51 7.26
N THR A 79 -5.36 2.71 7.81
CA THR A 79 -5.90 3.89 7.10
C THR A 79 -5.13 5.16 7.46
N ALA A 80 -5.20 6.17 6.60
CA ALA A 80 -4.64 7.49 6.88
C ALA A 80 -5.24 8.12 8.15
N ALA A 81 -6.53 7.88 8.41
CA ALA A 81 -7.21 8.39 9.60
C ALA A 81 -6.67 7.74 10.89
N GLU A 82 -6.45 6.43 10.87
CA GLU A 82 -5.83 5.72 12.00
C GLU A 82 -4.40 6.19 12.25
N LEU A 83 -3.62 6.41 11.19
CA LEU A 83 -2.28 6.97 11.29
C LEU A 83 -2.33 8.35 11.95
N ALA A 84 -3.16 9.25 11.45
CA ALA A 84 -3.29 10.61 11.98
C ALA A 84 -3.67 10.64 13.47
N ALA A 85 -4.51 9.69 13.91
CA ALA A 85 -4.91 9.57 15.31
C ALA A 85 -3.77 9.09 16.24
N LYS A 86 -2.76 8.42 15.69
CA LYS A 86 -1.63 7.87 16.46
C LYS A 86 -0.37 8.74 16.42
N ILE A 87 -0.26 9.62 15.43
CA ILE A 87 0.90 10.51 15.31
C ILE A 87 0.79 11.65 16.34
N PRO A 88 1.82 11.86 17.18
CA PRO A 88 1.84 12.97 18.12
C PRO A 88 1.87 14.32 17.40
N ALA A 89 1.26 15.34 17.99
CA ALA A 89 1.34 16.70 17.48
C ALA A 89 2.81 17.17 17.43
N GLY A 90 3.20 17.78 16.31
CA GLY A 90 4.56 18.25 16.09
C GLY A 90 5.59 17.16 15.77
N PHE A 91 5.14 15.94 15.49
CA PHE A 91 6.04 14.87 15.05
C PHE A 91 6.74 15.22 13.73
N THR A 92 8.02 14.91 13.64
CA THR A 92 8.83 15.14 12.42
C THR A 92 9.62 13.88 12.04
N VAL A 93 9.73 13.64 10.75
CA VAL A 93 10.58 12.58 10.20
C VAL A 93 11.95 13.18 9.90
N SER A 94 13.00 12.65 10.53
CA SER A 94 14.39 13.13 10.34
C SER A 94 15.28 12.13 9.58
N GLY A 95 14.81 10.90 9.38
CA GLY A 95 15.53 9.82 8.70
C GLY A 95 14.63 8.66 8.39
N SER A 96 15.20 7.59 7.78
CA SER A 96 14.47 6.36 7.49
C SER A 96 13.69 5.89 8.72
N SER A 97 12.40 5.70 8.57
CA SER A 97 11.48 5.42 9.68
C SER A 97 10.50 4.32 9.34
N VAL A 98 10.28 3.44 10.30
CA VAL A 98 9.23 2.41 10.26
C VAL A 98 8.28 2.68 11.42
N PHE A 99 6.99 2.79 11.12
CA PHE A 99 5.92 2.94 12.12
C PHE A 99 5.31 1.55 12.38
N GLU A 100 5.49 1.02 13.59
CA GLU A 100 5.04 -0.32 14.00
C GLU A 100 4.06 -0.29 15.18
#